data_92a6c0e8bb67a6843936fc13ecf58d11
#
_entry.id   92a6c0e8bb67a6843936fc13ecf58d11
#
_cell.length_a   1.000
_cell.length_b   1.000
_cell.length_c   1.000
_cell.angle_alpha   90.00
_cell.angle_beta   90.00
_cell.angle_gamma   90.00
#
_symmetry.space_group_name_H-M   'P 1'
#
loop_
_entity.id
_entity.type
_entity.pdbx_description
1 polymer ?
#
loop_
_entity_poly.entity_id
_entity_poly.type
_entity_poly.pdbx_seq_one_letter_code
_entity_poly.pdbx_strand_id
1 'polypeptide(L)'
;MKISTLEMIHETLKNEYEMARVSYANALKETAHCEGVLADAADEKAAVEAEKKLDASKKGRDEARAWATRAQDALHDFEAQEF
;
A
#
# COMPACT_ATOMS: atom_id res chain seq x y z
N MET A 1 -7.64 24.63 23.49
CA MET A 1 -6.95 23.47 24.06
C MET A 1 -5.71 23.17 23.23
N LYS A 2 -4.56 23.10 23.86
CA LYS A 2 -3.32 22.78 23.14
C LYS A 2 -3.12 21.28 23.08
N ILE A 3 -2.97 20.77 21.88
CA ILE A 3 -2.58 19.37 21.67
C ILE A 3 -1.08 19.28 21.94
N SER A 4 -0.65 18.29 22.74
CA SER A 4 0.77 18.11 23.02
C SER A 4 1.52 17.68 21.76
N THR A 5 2.83 17.94 21.72
CA THR A 5 3.68 17.52 20.59
C THR A 5 3.62 15.99 20.41
N LEU A 6 3.59 15.23 21.51
CA LEU A 6 3.49 13.76 21.44
C LEU A 6 2.18 13.31 20.84
N GLU A 7 1.06 13.97 21.17
CA GLU A 7 -0.23 13.66 20.57
C GLU A 7 -0.25 13.96 19.08
N MET A 8 0.38 15.05 18.65
CA MET A 8 0.50 15.40 17.22
C MET A 8 1.31 14.37 16.46
N ILE A 9 2.43 13.92 17.01
CA ILE A 9 3.25 12.88 16.40
C ILE A 9 2.47 11.57 16.28
N HIS A 10 1.80 11.17 17.35
CA HIS A 10 1.00 9.96 17.37
C HIS A 10 -0.11 9.99 16.31
N GLU A 11 -0.83 11.11 16.22
CA GLU A 11 -1.90 11.27 15.22
C GLU A 11 -1.34 11.23 13.80
N THR A 12 -0.21 11.87 13.55
CA THR A 12 0.46 11.85 12.24
C THR A 12 0.85 10.42 11.84
N LEU A 13 1.42 9.67 12.77
CA LEU A 13 1.80 8.27 12.52
C LEU A 13 0.59 7.37 12.24
N LYS A 14 -0.50 7.56 12.98
CA LYS A 14 -1.74 6.82 12.74
C LYS A 14 -2.32 7.14 11.37
N ASN A 15 -2.35 8.40 10.99
CA ASN A 15 -2.86 8.82 9.69
C ASN A 15 -2.01 8.27 8.55
N GLU A 16 -0.69 8.30 8.68
CA GLU A 16 0.20 7.75 7.67
C GLU A 16 0.01 6.24 7.51
N TYR A 17 -0.10 5.52 8.62
CA TYR A 17 -0.37 4.09 8.59
C TYR A 17 -1.71 3.79 7.89
N GLU A 18 -2.76 4.55 8.19
CA GLU A 18 -4.06 4.35 7.56
C GLU A 18 -4.00 4.61 6.06
N MET A 19 -3.32 5.67 5.63
CA MET A 19 -3.14 5.99 4.21
C MET A 19 -2.36 4.89 3.49
N ALA A 20 -1.29 4.40 4.12
CA ALA A 20 -0.47 3.34 3.55
C ALA A 20 -1.25 2.02 3.43
N ARG A 21 -2.06 1.71 4.43
CA ARG A 21 -2.92 0.52 4.43
C ARG A 21 -3.96 0.56 3.31
N VAL A 22 -4.60 1.72 3.13
CA VAL A 22 -5.60 1.91 2.06
C VAL A 22 -4.92 1.81 0.69
N SER A 23 -3.74 2.41 0.53
CA SER A 23 -2.96 2.32 -0.70
C SER A 23 -2.62 0.86 -1.04
N TYR A 24 -2.20 0.08 -0.06
CA TYR A 24 -1.92 -1.34 -0.24
C TYR A 24 -3.17 -2.11 -0.65
N ALA A 25 -4.31 -1.88 0.01
CA ALA A 25 -5.56 -2.55 -0.33
C ALA A 25 -5.98 -2.25 -1.77
N ASN A 26 -5.83 -1.00 -2.21
CA ASN A 26 -6.13 -0.61 -3.59
C ASN A 26 -5.18 -1.28 -4.58
N ALA A 27 -3.89 -1.39 -4.24
CA ALA A 27 -2.90 -2.06 -5.08
C ALA A 27 -3.20 -3.57 -5.22
N LEU A 28 -3.69 -4.22 -4.17
CA LEU A 28 -4.12 -5.61 -4.23
C LEU A 28 -5.31 -5.80 -5.17
N LYS A 29 -6.29 -4.90 -5.11
CA LYS A 29 -7.46 -4.93 -6.00
C LYS A 29 -7.04 -4.74 -7.45
N GLU A 30 -6.15 -3.80 -7.73
CA GLU A 30 -5.67 -3.54 -9.07
C GLU A 30 -4.88 -4.72 -9.62
N THR A 31 -4.03 -5.35 -8.81
CA THR A 31 -3.27 -6.54 -9.20
C THR A 31 -4.22 -7.68 -9.56
N ALA A 32 -5.26 -7.91 -8.76
CA ALA A 32 -6.26 -8.93 -9.05
C ALA A 32 -7.01 -8.64 -10.35
N HIS A 33 -7.35 -7.37 -10.60
CA HIS A 33 -7.98 -6.95 -11.84
C HIS A 33 -7.06 -7.23 -13.05
N CYS A 34 -5.78 -6.89 -12.95
CA CYS A 34 -4.81 -7.14 -14.03
C CYS A 34 -4.61 -8.63 -14.29
N GLU A 35 -4.64 -9.48 -13.25
CA GLU A 35 -4.58 -10.93 -13.40
C GLU A 35 -5.80 -11.45 -14.19
N GLY A 36 -6.98 -10.91 -13.90
CA GLY A 36 -8.21 -11.26 -14.64
C GLY A 36 -8.14 -10.84 -16.10
N VAL A 37 -7.62 -9.66 -16.38
CA VAL A 37 -7.45 -9.17 -17.76
C VAL A 37 -6.49 -10.07 -18.54
N LEU A 38 -5.39 -10.49 -17.92
CA LEU A 38 -4.44 -11.41 -18.54
C LEU A 38 -5.08 -12.77 -18.82
N ALA A 39 -5.84 -13.31 -17.87
CA ALA A 39 -6.50 -14.60 -18.03
C ALA A 39 -7.53 -14.58 -19.17
N ASP A 40 -8.17 -13.43 -19.42
CA ASP A 40 -9.18 -13.26 -20.46
C ASP A 40 -8.61 -12.76 -21.80
N ALA A 41 -7.28 -12.63 -21.93
CA ALA A 41 -6.66 -12.13 -23.15
C ALA A 41 -6.98 -13.04 -24.34
N ALA A 42 -7.50 -12.42 -25.42
CA ALA A 42 -7.98 -13.16 -26.58
C ALA A 42 -6.88 -13.61 -27.55
N ASP A 43 -5.77 -12.88 -27.58
CA ASP A 43 -4.66 -13.15 -28.49
C ASP A 43 -3.32 -12.84 -27.81
N GLU A 44 -2.22 -13.17 -28.49
CA GLU A 44 -0.87 -13.00 -27.95
C GLU A 44 -0.53 -11.52 -27.69
N LYS A 45 -0.95 -10.61 -28.57
CA LYS A 45 -0.72 -9.18 -28.40
C LYS A 45 -1.42 -8.65 -27.15
N ALA A 46 -2.67 -9.00 -26.96
CA ALA A 46 -3.42 -8.63 -25.76
C ALA A 46 -2.80 -9.23 -24.51
N ALA A 47 -2.31 -10.47 -24.57
CA ALA A 47 -1.64 -11.12 -23.46
C ALA A 47 -0.34 -10.41 -23.08
N VAL A 48 0.48 -10.00 -24.05
CA VAL A 48 1.72 -9.26 -23.80
C VAL A 48 1.44 -7.92 -23.13
N GLU A 49 0.45 -7.17 -23.63
CA GLU A 49 0.05 -5.90 -23.03
C GLU A 49 -0.47 -6.08 -21.61
N ALA A 50 -1.30 -7.09 -21.38
CA ALA A 50 -1.84 -7.40 -20.06
C ALA A 50 -0.75 -7.80 -19.08
N GLU A 51 0.25 -8.57 -19.54
CA GLU A 51 1.38 -8.98 -18.71
C GLU A 51 2.23 -7.79 -18.26
N LYS A 52 2.48 -6.83 -19.14
CA LYS A 52 3.18 -5.60 -18.80
C LYS A 52 2.45 -4.81 -17.71
N LYS A 53 1.14 -4.69 -17.85
CA LYS A 53 0.32 -4.00 -16.84
C LYS A 53 0.31 -4.74 -15.51
N LEU A 54 0.26 -6.07 -15.55
CA LEU A 54 0.32 -6.89 -14.36
C LEU A 54 1.66 -6.72 -13.64
N ASP A 55 2.77 -6.74 -14.36
CA ASP A 55 4.10 -6.55 -13.78
C ASP A 55 4.24 -5.19 -13.11
N ALA A 56 3.74 -4.12 -13.75
CA ALA A 56 3.74 -2.78 -13.17
C ALA A 56 2.86 -2.72 -11.91
N SER A 57 1.71 -3.39 -11.93
CA SER A 57 0.80 -3.45 -10.79
C SER A 57 1.43 -4.20 -9.61
N LYS A 58 2.13 -5.31 -9.85
CA LYS A 58 2.85 -6.06 -8.81
C LYS A 58 3.93 -5.22 -8.16
N LYS A 59 4.67 -4.43 -8.95
CA LYS A 59 5.68 -3.52 -8.44
C LYS A 59 5.06 -2.47 -7.52
N GLY A 60 3.95 -1.85 -7.95
CA GLY A 60 3.22 -0.88 -7.14
C GLY A 60 2.68 -1.50 -5.85
N ARG A 61 2.18 -2.73 -5.91
CA ARG A 61 1.73 -3.48 -4.74
C ARG A 61 2.86 -3.69 -3.75
N ASP A 62 4.04 -4.10 -4.22
CA ASP A 62 5.18 -4.37 -3.35
C ASP A 62 5.71 -3.07 -2.71
N GLU A 63 5.71 -1.96 -3.44
CA GLU A 63 6.05 -0.64 -2.90
C GLU A 63 5.06 -0.19 -1.83
N ALA A 64 3.76 -0.36 -2.08
CA ALA A 64 2.71 -0.02 -1.12
C ALA A 64 2.80 -0.89 0.14
N ARG A 65 3.10 -2.17 -0.01
CA ARG A 65 3.31 -3.08 1.12
C ARG A 65 4.49 -2.64 1.98
N ALA A 66 5.60 -2.27 1.34
CA ALA A 66 6.79 -1.80 2.05
C ALA A 66 6.49 -0.52 2.83
N TRP A 67 5.74 0.40 2.24
CA TRP A 67 5.31 1.62 2.92
C TRP A 67 4.42 1.31 4.12
N ALA A 68 3.43 0.45 3.95
CA ALA A 68 2.53 0.05 5.05
C ALA A 68 3.30 -0.60 6.20
N THR A 69 4.27 -1.46 5.90
CA THR A 69 5.11 -2.11 6.91
C THR A 69 5.95 -1.07 7.68
N ARG A 70 6.59 -0.14 6.98
CA ARG A 70 7.38 0.92 7.63
C ARG A 70 6.51 1.82 8.49
N ALA A 71 5.33 2.20 8.01
CA ALA A 71 4.41 3.05 8.76
C ALA A 71 3.88 2.32 10.01
N GLN A 72 3.58 1.04 9.90
CA GLN A 72 3.16 0.21 11.03
C GLN A 72 4.27 0.11 12.07
N ASP A 73 5.49 -0.16 11.65
CA ASP A 73 6.64 -0.29 12.55
C ASP A 73 6.91 1.04 13.28
N ALA A 74 6.85 2.16 12.57
CA ALA A 74 7.04 3.48 13.16
C ALA A 74 5.97 3.79 14.21
N LEU A 75 4.71 3.44 13.93
CA LEU A 75 3.61 3.63 14.87
C LEU A 75 3.78 2.76 16.11
N HIS A 76 4.10 1.48 15.93
CA HIS A 76 4.33 0.56 17.05
C HIS A 76 5.51 0.98 17.90
N ASP A 77 6.61 1.40 17.30
CA ASP A 77 7.79 1.87 18.02
C ASP A 77 7.48 3.09 18.88
N PHE A 78 6.70 4.03 18.33
CA PHE A 78 6.26 5.20 19.06
C PHE A 78 5.35 4.81 20.23
N GLU A 79 4.38 3.93 20.01
CA GLU A 79 3.43 3.49 21.04
C GLU A 79 4.10 2.68 22.15
N ALA A 80 5.21 1.99 21.83
CA ALA A 80 5.95 1.22 22.80
C ALA A 80 6.85 2.07 23.70
N GLN A 81 7.10 3.34 23.34
CA GLN A 81 7.93 4.23 24.16
C GLN A 81 7.16 4.70 25.38
N GLU A 82 7.89 4.83 26.49
CA GLU A 82 7.35 5.40 27.72
C GLU A 82 7.69 6.90 27.75
N PHE A 83 6.67 7.70 27.94
CA PHE A 83 6.82 9.16 27.98
C PHE A 83 6.52 9.73 29.39
#